data_095141f72ff8a6863d7230b4acdf9f0c
#
_entry.id   095141f72ff8a6863d7230b4acdf9f0c
#
_cell.length_a   1.000
_cell.length_b   1.000
_cell.length_c   1.000
_cell.angle_alpha   90.00
_cell.angle_beta   90.00
_cell.angle_gamma   90.00
#
_symmetry.space_group_name_H-M   'P 1'
#
loop_
_entity.id
_entity.type
_entity.pdbx_description
1 polymer ?
#
loop_
_entity_poly.entity_id
_entity_poly.type
_entity_poly.pdbx_seq_one_letter_code
_entity_poly.pdbx_strand_id
1 'polypeptide(L)'
;MSRRKPKAVFMAFGTKGDVYPLAAIAAAFASDQKQYNVILITHSAHESLSSHLGEKHVEFCAVSSPPVLSADQNNDIEGEAKSSFLLQKKKITRDHRRECFSLIERIFGDEPSLDGDLIVINFFALEGWSLAECFSIRCIVAAPYVVPYSAPATFERQFQREFPLLYRYLIEAPAGKVCWKDVDHWMWPLFTENWGSWRNDDLHLSPCPFTDPVTGIPTWYDRPQSPLVMYGFSKEVVECPAYWPSRVRVCGFWFLPIEWQFSCTKCRETLLYDSSGHQYEKDNLCPRHLELQNFVKDTPIFIGLSAIGSMGFLKDPHSFIGVLQAVLSTTNYKFILFTGGYEPLESVVRTIATEATLDQNSWSEDCLSLYNGRLFCFFSSIPYGWLFPNCAAVIHHGGRQAHHR
;
A
#
# COMPACT_ATOMS: atom_id res chain seq x y z
N MET A 1 -21.83 -14.77 -31.13
CA MET A 1 -21.61 -13.73 -30.12
C MET A 1 -20.35 -14.09 -29.35
N SER A 2 -19.30 -13.29 -29.38
CA SER A 2 -18.11 -13.49 -28.56
C SER A 2 -18.52 -13.29 -27.10
N ARG A 3 -18.28 -14.31 -26.25
CA ARG A 3 -18.54 -14.22 -24.81
C ARG A 3 -17.60 -13.16 -24.24
N ARG A 4 -18.10 -12.19 -23.44
CA ARG A 4 -17.22 -11.19 -22.81
C ARG A 4 -16.18 -11.90 -21.94
N LYS A 5 -15.01 -11.31 -21.85
CA LYS A 5 -13.97 -11.81 -20.91
C LYS A 5 -14.38 -11.48 -19.48
N PRO A 6 -14.14 -12.37 -18.53
CA PRO A 6 -14.30 -12.07 -17.11
C PRO A 6 -13.35 -10.93 -16.70
N LYS A 7 -13.75 -10.20 -15.67
CA LYS A 7 -13.02 -9.03 -15.18
C LYS A 7 -12.40 -9.33 -13.81
N ALA A 8 -11.13 -9.03 -13.65
CA ALA A 8 -10.43 -9.11 -12.37
C ALA A 8 -10.02 -7.70 -11.95
N VAL A 9 -10.70 -7.15 -10.95
CA VAL A 9 -10.46 -5.81 -10.44
C VAL A 9 -9.64 -5.89 -9.17
N PHE A 10 -8.46 -5.27 -9.15
CA PHE A 10 -7.62 -5.13 -7.97
C PHE A 10 -7.82 -3.73 -7.39
N MET A 11 -8.41 -3.64 -6.22
CA MET A 11 -8.57 -2.40 -5.47
C MET A 11 -7.51 -2.34 -4.37
N ALA A 12 -6.57 -1.41 -4.49
CA ALA A 12 -5.47 -1.29 -3.55
C ALA A 12 -5.26 0.16 -3.16
N PHE A 13 -5.45 0.49 -1.90
CA PHE A 13 -5.25 1.83 -1.36
C PHE A 13 -4.18 1.85 -0.29
N GLY A 14 -3.74 3.07 0.09
CA GLY A 14 -2.67 3.28 1.04
C GLY A 14 -1.35 3.72 0.38
N THR A 15 -0.26 3.49 1.06
CA THR A 15 1.09 3.87 0.63
C THR A 15 1.64 2.94 -0.47
N LYS A 16 2.82 3.25 -0.99
CA LYS A 16 3.52 2.37 -1.94
C LYS A 16 3.69 0.94 -1.41
N GLY A 17 3.92 0.78 -0.10
CA GLY A 17 4.04 -0.53 0.54
C GLY A 17 2.77 -1.37 0.50
N ASP A 18 1.61 -0.72 0.44
CA ASP A 18 0.30 -1.35 0.41
C ASP A 18 -0.17 -1.65 -1.02
N VAL A 19 0.17 -0.78 -1.96
CA VAL A 19 -0.33 -0.81 -3.35
C VAL A 19 0.58 -1.59 -4.29
N TYR A 20 1.89 -1.38 -4.20
CA TYR A 20 2.85 -1.97 -5.14
C TYR A 20 2.86 -3.51 -5.16
N PRO A 21 2.70 -4.21 -4.03
CA PRO A 21 2.56 -5.66 -4.05
C PRO A 21 1.32 -6.15 -4.78
N LEU A 22 0.19 -5.42 -4.68
CA LEU A 22 -1.01 -5.78 -5.42
C LEU A 22 -0.88 -5.46 -6.90
N ALA A 23 -0.19 -4.37 -7.26
CA ALA A 23 0.15 -4.09 -8.65
C ALA A 23 1.02 -5.22 -9.27
N ALA A 24 1.97 -5.76 -8.49
CA ALA A 24 2.78 -6.91 -8.92
C ALA A 24 1.91 -8.16 -9.17
N ILE A 25 0.97 -8.46 -8.27
CA ILE A 25 0.04 -9.60 -8.47
C ILE A 25 -0.85 -9.36 -9.68
N ALA A 26 -1.40 -8.15 -9.84
CA ALA A 26 -2.28 -7.82 -10.97
C ALA A 26 -1.56 -8.02 -12.30
N ALA A 27 -0.30 -7.56 -12.40
CA ALA A 27 0.53 -7.76 -13.59
C ALA A 27 0.87 -9.22 -13.85
N ALA A 28 1.22 -9.98 -12.81
CA ALA A 28 1.47 -11.42 -12.91
C ALA A 28 0.21 -12.17 -13.33
N PHE A 29 -0.94 -11.84 -12.73
CA PHE A 29 -2.23 -12.43 -13.07
C PHE A 29 -2.61 -12.14 -14.52
N ALA A 30 -2.48 -10.90 -14.99
CA ALA A 30 -2.78 -10.54 -16.38
C ALA A 30 -1.86 -11.27 -17.38
N SER A 31 -0.60 -11.47 -17.02
CA SER A 31 0.37 -12.19 -17.85
C SER A 31 0.06 -13.68 -17.98
N ASP A 32 -0.45 -14.29 -16.90
CA ASP A 32 -0.80 -15.73 -16.84
C ASP A 32 -2.24 -15.98 -17.35
N GLN A 33 -3.21 -15.18 -16.90
CA GLN A 33 -4.64 -15.36 -17.14
C GLN A 33 -5.13 -14.46 -18.29
N LYS A 34 -4.64 -14.68 -19.50
CA LYS A 34 -4.92 -13.84 -20.71
C LYS A 34 -6.41 -13.76 -21.10
N GLN A 35 -7.25 -14.65 -20.56
CA GLN A 35 -8.70 -14.62 -20.76
C GLN A 35 -9.40 -13.54 -19.91
N TYR A 36 -8.72 -12.92 -18.93
CA TYR A 36 -9.27 -11.86 -18.11
C TYR A 36 -8.98 -10.47 -18.66
N ASN A 37 -9.89 -9.53 -18.39
CA ASN A 37 -9.62 -8.10 -18.38
C ASN A 37 -9.22 -7.72 -16.97
N VAL A 38 -7.97 -7.26 -16.79
CA VAL A 38 -7.41 -6.96 -15.47
C VAL A 38 -7.33 -5.46 -15.28
N ILE A 39 -7.82 -4.97 -14.15
CA ILE A 39 -7.93 -3.55 -13.83
C ILE A 39 -7.34 -3.33 -12.43
N LEU A 40 -6.50 -2.30 -12.27
CA LEU A 40 -6.04 -1.84 -10.97
C LEU A 40 -6.68 -0.49 -10.64
N ILE A 41 -7.43 -0.42 -9.53
CA ILE A 41 -7.98 0.81 -8.97
C ILE A 41 -7.14 1.23 -7.78
N THR A 42 -6.57 2.44 -7.81
CA THR A 42 -5.73 2.96 -6.72
C THR A 42 -5.71 4.49 -6.71
N HIS A 43 -4.99 5.09 -5.74
CA HIS A 43 -4.83 6.55 -5.67
C HIS A 43 -4.05 7.10 -6.88
N SER A 44 -4.43 8.29 -7.36
CA SER A 44 -3.73 9.03 -8.42
C SER A 44 -2.24 9.26 -8.09
N ALA A 45 -1.89 9.32 -6.81
CA ALA A 45 -0.50 9.41 -6.35
C ALA A 45 0.40 8.24 -6.81
N HIS A 46 -0.19 7.14 -7.30
CA HIS A 46 0.52 5.97 -7.84
C HIS A 46 0.50 5.90 -9.38
N GLU A 47 0.16 7.00 -10.06
CA GLU A 47 0.03 7.07 -11.53
C GLU A 47 1.31 6.66 -12.27
N SER A 48 2.47 6.80 -11.63
CA SER A 48 3.75 6.33 -12.19
C SER A 48 3.77 4.83 -12.54
N LEU A 49 2.85 4.03 -11.99
CA LEU A 49 2.69 2.62 -12.34
C LEU A 49 1.94 2.39 -13.67
N SER A 50 1.20 3.37 -14.16
CA SER A 50 0.24 3.19 -15.27
C SER A 50 0.89 2.69 -16.56
N SER A 51 2.07 3.24 -16.92
CA SER A 51 2.80 2.80 -18.12
C SER A 51 3.25 1.35 -18.04
N HIS A 52 3.84 0.96 -16.90
CA HIS A 52 4.31 -0.40 -16.67
C HIS A 52 3.16 -1.42 -16.62
N LEU A 53 2.03 -1.04 -16.02
CA LEU A 53 0.83 -1.85 -15.96
C LEU A 53 0.22 -2.04 -17.36
N GLY A 54 0.19 -0.97 -18.17
CA GLY A 54 -0.26 -1.02 -19.56
C GLY A 54 0.55 -2.00 -20.42
N GLU A 55 1.89 -2.05 -20.26
CA GLU A 55 2.76 -3.03 -20.89
C GLU A 55 2.40 -4.50 -20.53
N LYS A 56 1.79 -4.70 -19.38
CA LYS A 56 1.31 -6.01 -18.89
C LYS A 56 -0.19 -6.23 -19.10
N HIS A 57 -0.86 -5.38 -19.90
CA HIS A 57 -2.28 -5.45 -20.19
C HIS A 57 -3.16 -5.31 -18.94
N VAL A 58 -2.73 -4.50 -17.97
CA VAL A 58 -3.51 -4.08 -16.80
C VAL A 58 -3.95 -2.65 -17.00
N GLU A 59 -5.26 -2.41 -16.97
CA GLU A 59 -5.84 -1.07 -17.00
C GLU A 59 -5.63 -0.38 -15.65
N PHE A 60 -5.17 0.86 -15.66
CA PHE A 60 -4.99 1.67 -14.46
C PHE A 60 -6.15 2.66 -14.31
N CYS A 61 -6.85 2.59 -13.18
CA CYS A 61 -7.93 3.52 -12.83
C CYS A 61 -7.58 4.27 -11.54
N ALA A 62 -7.47 5.59 -11.63
CA ALA A 62 -7.13 6.44 -10.50
C ALA A 62 -8.37 6.91 -9.72
N VAL A 63 -8.24 7.01 -8.40
CA VAL A 63 -9.13 7.78 -7.52
C VAL A 63 -8.39 9.00 -6.98
N SER A 64 -9.12 10.09 -6.75
CA SER A 64 -8.53 11.39 -6.41
C SER A 64 -8.09 11.50 -4.95
N SER A 65 -8.55 10.60 -4.07
CA SER A 65 -8.21 10.63 -2.65
C SER A 65 -6.71 10.40 -2.40
N PRO A 66 -6.10 11.08 -1.41
CA PRO A 66 -4.71 10.89 -1.08
C PRO A 66 -4.47 9.56 -0.34
N PRO A 67 -3.28 8.94 -0.48
CA PRO A 67 -2.95 7.68 0.19
C PRO A 67 -2.86 7.80 1.72
N VAL A 68 -2.58 8.98 2.23
CA VAL A 68 -2.48 9.29 3.68
C VAL A 68 -3.17 10.63 3.94
N LEU A 69 -3.98 10.65 4.98
CA LEU A 69 -4.55 11.89 5.51
C LEU A 69 -3.67 12.37 6.65
N SER A 70 -2.86 13.40 6.41
CA SER A 70 -2.10 14.09 7.47
C SER A 70 -2.98 15.12 8.15
N ALA A 71 -2.96 15.17 9.50
CA ALA A 71 -3.46 16.32 10.24
C ALA A 71 -2.49 17.48 10.01
N ASP A 72 -2.98 18.65 9.62
CA ASP A 72 -2.16 19.85 9.54
C ASP A 72 -1.50 20.11 10.89
N GLN A 73 -0.15 20.06 10.91
CA GLN A 73 0.64 20.17 12.13
C GLN A 73 0.74 21.62 12.66
N ASN A 74 0.16 22.60 11.94
CA ASN A 74 0.40 24.03 12.18
C ASN A 74 -0.67 24.72 13.03
N ASN A 75 -1.64 24.03 13.61
CA ASN A 75 -2.68 24.69 14.39
C ASN A 75 -2.65 24.27 15.87
N ASP A 76 -2.01 25.11 16.69
CA ASP A 76 -2.01 25.02 18.15
C ASP A 76 -3.38 25.34 18.81
N ILE A 77 -4.47 25.39 18.05
CA ILE A 77 -5.84 25.62 18.54
C ILE A 77 -6.56 24.29 18.64
N GLU A 78 -6.44 23.63 19.79
CA GLU A 78 -6.85 22.25 20.03
C GLU A 78 -8.32 21.88 19.73
N GLY A 79 -9.24 22.79 19.69
CA GLY A 79 -10.69 22.53 19.51
C GLY A 79 -11.17 22.66 18.07
N GLU A 80 -10.90 23.77 17.41
CA GLU A 80 -11.41 24.09 16.06
C GLU A 80 -10.69 23.32 14.97
N ALA A 81 -9.37 23.11 15.09
CA ALA A 81 -8.58 22.33 14.14
C ALA A 81 -9.00 20.85 14.11
N LYS A 82 -9.32 20.27 15.28
CA LYS A 82 -9.79 18.88 15.37
C LYS A 82 -11.15 18.70 14.69
N SER A 83 -12.05 19.68 14.84
CA SER A 83 -13.37 19.68 14.18
C SER A 83 -13.23 19.83 12.66
N SER A 84 -12.36 20.73 12.19
CA SER A 84 -12.08 20.95 10.78
C SER A 84 -11.48 19.70 10.12
N PHE A 85 -10.49 19.08 10.74
CA PHE A 85 -9.88 17.83 10.25
C PHE A 85 -10.89 16.68 10.14
N LEU A 86 -11.77 16.51 11.13
CA LEU A 86 -12.81 15.49 11.09
C LEU A 86 -13.82 15.73 9.96
N LEU A 87 -14.19 16.97 9.69
CA LEU A 87 -15.07 17.33 8.58
C LEU A 87 -14.41 17.08 7.22
N GLN A 88 -13.15 17.46 7.09
CA GLN A 88 -12.35 17.20 5.88
C GLN A 88 -12.21 15.68 5.64
N LYS A 89 -11.86 14.91 6.67
CA LYS A 89 -11.78 13.45 6.60
C LYS A 89 -13.10 12.84 6.15
N LYS A 90 -14.24 13.26 6.72
CA LYS A 90 -15.56 12.78 6.30
C LYS A 90 -15.85 13.09 4.83
N LYS A 91 -15.51 14.30 4.37
CA LYS A 91 -15.69 14.69 2.97
C LYS A 91 -14.85 13.82 2.04
N ILE A 92 -13.55 13.68 2.31
CA ILE A 92 -12.63 12.86 1.50
C ILE A 92 -13.10 11.40 1.46
N THR A 93 -13.51 10.84 2.59
CA THR A 93 -14.02 9.46 2.64
C THR A 93 -15.29 9.29 1.79
N ARG A 94 -16.22 10.24 1.85
CA ARG A 94 -17.45 10.20 1.03
C ARG A 94 -17.13 10.29 -0.45
N ASP A 95 -16.28 11.24 -0.84
CA ASP A 95 -15.91 11.45 -2.24
C ASP A 95 -15.13 10.24 -2.77
N HIS A 96 -14.22 9.68 -2.01
CA HIS A 96 -13.52 8.43 -2.31
C HIS A 96 -14.49 7.26 -2.57
N ARG A 97 -15.45 7.03 -1.67
CA ARG A 97 -16.45 5.96 -1.82
C ARG A 97 -17.31 6.15 -3.06
N ARG A 98 -17.68 7.38 -3.38
CA ARG A 98 -18.43 7.71 -4.60
C ARG A 98 -17.62 7.41 -5.85
N GLU A 99 -16.34 7.80 -5.90
CA GLU A 99 -15.45 7.48 -7.02
C GLU A 99 -15.29 5.97 -7.18
N CYS A 100 -15.05 5.23 -6.09
CA CYS A 100 -14.97 3.77 -6.12
C CYS A 100 -16.25 3.12 -6.65
N PHE A 101 -17.41 3.57 -6.17
CA PHE A 101 -18.71 3.08 -6.67
C PHE A 101 -18.87 3.34 -8.17
N SER A 102 -18.62 4.57 -8.63
CA SER A 102 -18.77 4.93 -10.05
C SER A 102 -17.81 4.13 -10.95
N LEU A 103 -16.59 3.84 -10.48
CA LEU A 103 -15.65 2.98 -11.22
C LEU A 103 -16.16 1.54 -11.33
N ILE A 104 -16.62 0.96 -10.22
CA ILE A 104 -17.13 -0.42 -10.20
C ILE A 104 -18.42 -0.55 -10.98
N GLU A 105 -19.33 0.44 -10.89
CA GLU A 105 -20.55 0.51 -11.69
C GLU A 105 -20.23 0.57 -13.19
N ARG A 106 -19.29 1.42 -13.62
CA ARG A 106 -18.83 1.46 -15.01
C ARG A 106 -18.23 0.13 -15.48
N ILE A 107 -17.55 -0.58 -14.60
CA ILE A 107 -16.89 -1.85 -14.93
C ILE A 107 -17.91 -2.99 -15.01
N PHE A 108 -18.87 -3.06 -14.11
CA PHE A 108 -19.76 -4.23 -13.95
C PHE A 108 -21.26 -3.94 -14.15
N GLY A 109 -21.67 -2.66 -14.20
CA GLY A 109 -23.09 -2.29 -14.15
C GLY A 109 -23.91 -2.61 -15.40
N ASP A 110 -23.27 -2.60 -16.58
CA ASP A 110 -24.00 -2.75 -17.86
C ASP A 110 -24.31 -4.20 -18.25
N GLU A 111 -23.67 -5.19 -17.60
CA GLU A 111 -23.81 -6.59 -17.97
C GLU A 111 -23.92 -7.49 -16.74
N PRO A 112 -24.65 -8.63 -16.85
CA PRO A 112 -24.69 -9.61 -15.76
C PRO A 112 -23.29 -10.07 -15.35
N SER A 113 -23.05 -10.24 -14.05
CA SER A 113 -21.79 -10.77 -13.55
C SER A 113 -21.53 -12.18 -14.11
N LEU A 114 -20.29 -12.45 -14.48
CA LEU A 114 -19.83 -13.79 -14.86
C LEU A 114 -19.29 -14.54 -13.65
N ASP A 115 -19.41 -15.85 -13.66
CA ASP A 115 -18.86 -16.70 -12.58
C ASP A 115 -17.34 -16.50 -12.36
N GLY A 116 -16.61 -16.01 -13.38
CA GLY A 116 -15.20 -15.67 -13.30
C GLY A 116 -14.88 -14.25 -12.81
N ASP A 117 -15.87 -13.36 -12.70
CA ASP A 117 -15.64 -11.98 -12.25
C ASP A 117 -15.20 -11.98 -10.78
N LEU A 118 -14.20 -11.12 -10.47
CA LEU A 118 -13.68 -11.02 -9.12
C LEU A 118 -13.15 -9.62 -8.78
N ILE A 119 -13.22 -9.27 -7.50
CA ILE A 119 -12.58 -8.09 -6.91
C ILE A 119 -11.56 -8.57 -5.89
N VAL A 120 -10.32 -8.11 -6.01
CA VAL A 120 -9.24 -8.35 -5.04
C VAL A 120 -8.99 -7.06 -4.28
N ILE A 121 -9.06 -7.10 -2.96
CA ILE A 121 -8.90 -5.92 -2.10
C ILE A 121 -7.71 -6.08 -1.15
N ASN A 122 -7.06 -4.95 -0.82
CA ASN A 122 -6.22 -4.90 0.38
C ASN A 122 -7.03 -4.37 1.57
N PHE A 123 -6.44 -4.34 2.77
CA PHE A 123 -7.16 -3.89 3.98
C PHE A 123 -7.44 -2.38 4.02
N PHE A 124 -6.89 -1.60 3.09
CA PHE A 124 -7.23 -0.18 2.92
C PHE A 124 -8.33 0.04 1.87
N ALA A 125 -8.79 -1.02 1.20
CA ALA A 125 -9.83 -1.01 0.17
C ALA A 125 -11.08 -1.79 0.61
N LEU A 126 -11.49 -1.66 1.87
CA LEU A 126 -12.64 -2.39 2.41
C LEU A 126 -13.97 -2.00 1.75
N GLU A 127 -14.03 -0.84 1.09
CA GLU A 127 -15.13 -0.46 0.18
C GLU A 127 -15.42 -1.56 -0.84
N GLY A 128 -14.36 -2.17 -1.36
CA GLY A 128 -14.46 -3.22 -2.36
C GLY A 128 -15.23 -4.45 -1.89
N TRP A 129 -15.27 -4.74 -0.59
CA TRP A 129 -16.14 -5.79 -0.04
C TRP A 129 -17.62 -5.47 -0.24
N SER A 130 -18.05 -4.27 0.15
CA SER A 130 -19.45 -3.85 -0.01
C SER A 130 -19.85 -3.68 -1.47
N LEU A 131 -18.92 -3.23 -2.32
CA LEU A 131 -19.13 -3.14 -3.76
C LEU A 131 -19.25 -4.54 -4.40
N ALA A 132 -18.44 -5.50 -3.99
CA ALA A 132 -18.53 -6.88 -4.44
C ALA A 132 -19.88 -7.51 -4.08
N GLU A 133 -20.39 -7.22 -2.87
CA GLU A 133 -21.73 -7.64 -2.43
C GLU A 133 -22.83 -6.97 -3.30
N CYS A 134 -22.74 -5.66 -3.54
CA CYS A 134 -23.69 -4.88 -4.32
C CYS A 134 -23.83 -5.43 -5.75
N PHE A 135 -22.72 -5.80 -6.39
CA PHE A 135 -22.71 -6.31 -7.76
C PHE A 135 -22.69 -7.85 -7.86
N SER A 136 -22.87 -8.56 -6.73
CA SER A 136 -22.84 -10.01 -6.66
C SER A 136 -21.57 -10.64 -7.25
N ILE A 137 -20.42 -10.07 -6.93
CA ILE A 137 -19.10 -10.47 -7.43
C ILE A 137 -18.29 -11.11 -6.31
N ARG A 138 -17.45 -12.09 -6.65
CA ARG A 138 -16.56 -12.74 -5.68
C ARG A 138 -15.50 -11.76 -5.18
N CYS A 139 -15.34 -11.64 -3.87
CA CYS A 139 -14.29 -10.86 -3.24
C CYS A 139 -13.16 -11.75 -2.72
N ILE A 140 -11.91 -11.32 -2.96
CA ILE A 140 -10.67 -11.93 -2.48
C ILE A 140 -9.90 -10.86 -1.71
N VAL A 141 -9.31 -11.22 -0.58
CA VAL A 141 -8.47 -10.31 0.22
C VAL A 141 -7.01 -10.63 -0.02
N ALA A 142 -6.21 -9.63 -0.33
CA ALA A 142 -4.77 -9.77 -0.54
C ALA A 142 -4.03 -8.77 0.35
N ALA A 143 -3.46 -9.24 1.43
CA ALA A 143 -2.69 -8.43 2.37
C ALA A 143 -1.20 -8.66 2.17
N PRO A 144 -0.44 -7.62 1.80
CA PRO A 144 0.99 -7.77 1.61
C PRO A 144 1.77 -8.00 2.90
N TYR A 145 1.18 -7.90 4.06
CA TYR A 145 1.83 -8.02 5.38
C TYR A 145 0.96 -8.84 6.32
N VAL A 146 1.60 -9.38 7.34
CA VAL A 146 0.85 -9.94 8.46
C VAL A 146 0.13 -8.81 9.13
N VAL A 147 -1.16 -8.89 9.11
CA VAL A 147 -1.95 -8.01 9.92
C VAL A 147 -2.38 -8.79 11.13
N PRO A 148 -1.97 -8.40 12.31
CA PRO A 148 -2.63 -8.80 13.53
C PRO A 148 -3.95 -8.02 13.63
N TYR A 149 -4.83 -8.18 12.63
CA TYR A 149 -6.18 -7.63 12.68
C TYR A 149 -7.11 -8.62 13.38
N SER A 150 -6.64 -9.20 14.47
CA SER A 150 -7.61 -9.72 15.41
C SER A 150 -8.45 -8.57 15.93
N ALA A 151 -9.74 -8.80 16.02
CA ALA A 151 -10.66 -7.83 16.60
C ALA A 151 -10.17 -7.39 17.99
N PRO A 152 -10.44 -6.13 18.39
CA PRO A 152 -10.15 -5.70 19.75
C PRO A 152 -10.77 -6.66 20.78
N ALA A 153 -10.11 -6.90 21.90
CA ALA A 153 -10.56 -7.88 22.93
C ALA A 153 -11.99 -7.64 23.45
N THR A 154 -12.50 -6.43 23.30
CA THR A 154 -13.88 -6.07 23.70
C THR A 154 -14.90 -6.29 22.59
N PHE A 155 -14.46 -6.46 21.34
CA PHE A 155 -15.32 -6.48 20.15
C PHE A 155 -16.33 -7.64 20.19
N GLU A 156 -15.90 -8.85 20.46
CA GLU A 156 -16.78 -10.02 20.50
C GLU A 156 -17.94 -9.82 21.48
N ARG A 157 -17.63 -9.35 22.69
CA ARG A 157 -18.65 -9.10 23.72
C ARG A 157 -19.63 -8.00 23.32
N GLN A 158 -19.13 -6.93 22.68
CA GLN A 158 -19.99 -5.86 22.18
C GLN A 158 -20.86 -6.38 21.03
N PHE A 159 -20.27 -7.08 20.07
CA PHE A 159 -20.96 -7.64 18.91
C PHE A 159 -22.07 -8.62 19.34
N GLN A 160 -21.78 -9.51 20.28
CA GLN A 160 -22.77 -10.46 20.82
C GLN A 160 -23.96 -9.75 21.48
N ARG A 161 -23.71 -8.64 22.16
CA ARG A 161 -24.76 -7.83 22.81
C ARG A 161 -25.61 -7.07 21.79
N GLU A 162 -24.97 -6.48 20.78
CA GLU A 162 -25.65 -5.63 19.78
C GLU A 162 -26.32 -6.45 18.68
N PHE A 163 -25.70 -7.54 18.27
CA PHE A 163 -26.16 -8.40 17.17
C PHE A 163 -26.24 -9.88 17.57
N PRO A 164 -27.06 -10.27 18.55
CA PRO A 164 -27.06 -11.64 19.11
C PRO A 164 -27.44 -12.72 18.08
N LEU A 165 -28.38 -12.43 17.17
CA LEU A 165 -28.77 -13.37 16.11
C LEU A 165 -27.68 -13.51 15.06
N LEU A 166 -27.01 -12.41 14.69
CA LEU A 166 -25.91 -12.43 13.73
C LEU A 166 -24.69 -13.12 14.33
N TYR A 167 -24.41 -12.94 15.62
CA TYR A 167 -23.35 -13.67 16.31
C TYR A 167 -23.59 -15.18 16.25
N ARG A 168 -24.83 -15.63 16.57
CA ARG A 168 -25.21 -17.03 16.44
C ARG A 168 -25.06 -17.54 14.99
N TYR A 169 -25.54 -16.76 14.02
CA TYR A 169 -25.37 -17.05 12.60
C TYR A 169 -23.91 -17.32 12.22
N LEU A 170 -22.97 -16.51 12.72
CA LEU A 170 -21.55 -16.64 12.43
C LEU A 170 -20.89 -17.82 13.18
N ILE A 171 -21.29 -18.08 14.43
CA ILE A 171 -20.78 -19.21 15.22
C ILE A 171 -21.25 -20.55 14.65
N GLU A 172 -22.52 -20.66 14.23
CA GLU A 172 -23.13 -21.88 13.70
C GLU A 172 -22.86 -22.09 12.20
N ALA A 173 -21.89 -21.35 11.62
CA ALA A 173 -21.61 -21.41 10.20
C ALA A 173 -21.11 -22.81 9.78
N PRO A 174 -21.65 -23.39 8.69
CA PRO A 174 -21.11 -24.61 8.11
C PRO A 174 -19.67 -24.42 7.61
N ALA A 175 -18.94 -25.53 7.48
CA ALA A 175 -17.57 -25.49 6.97
C ALA A 175 -17.48 -24.81 5.59
N GLY A 176 -16.49 -23.93 5.42
CA GLY A 176 -16.26 -23.19 4.18
C GLY A 176 -17.15 -21.97 3.96
N LYS A 177 -18.10 -21.69 4.85
CA LYS A 177 -18.92 -20.48 4.84
C LYS A 177 -18.31 -19.42 5.76
N VAL A 178 -18.68 -18.14 5.54
CA VAL A 178 -18.30 -17.06 6.45
C VAL A 178 -18.71 -17.40 7.87
N CYS A 179 -17.77 -17.30 8.79
CA CYS A 179 -17.94 -17.68 10.19
C CYS A 179 -17.32 -16.63 11.12
N TRP A 180 -17.50 -16.83 12.42
CA TRP A 180 -16.94 -15.91 13.43
C TRP A 180 -15.42 -15.75 13.30
N LYS A 181 -14.67 -16.78 12.92
CA LYS A 181 -13.23 -16.70 12.71
C LYS A 181 -12.84 -15.71 11.59
N ASP A 182 -13.65 -15.59 10.53
CA ASP A 182 -13.42 -14.59 9.47
C ASP A 182 -13.63 -13.17 10.03
N VAL A 183 -14.68 -13.00 10.85
CA VAL A 183 -14.98 -11.71 11.47
C VAL A 183 -13.89 -11.31 12.46
N ASP A 184 -13.53 -12.18 13.39
CA ASP A 184 -12.51 -11.90 14.40
C ASP A 184 -11.14 -11.65 13.76
N HIS A 185 -10.82 -12.36 12.67
CA HIS A 185 -9.54 -12.24 12.01
C HIS A 185 -9.37 -10.92 11.24
N TRP A 186 -10.36 -10.54 10.40
CA TRP A 186 -10.18 -9.38 9.52
C TRP A 186 -11.47 -8.61 9.16
N MET A 187 -12.66 -9.23 9.24
CA MET A 187 -13.89 -8.59 8.79
C MET A 187 -14.51 -7.63 9.82
N TRP A 188 -14.06 -7.66 11.06
CA TRP A 188 -14.62 -6.86 12.15
C TRP A 188 -14.78 -5.35 11.83
N PRO A 189 -13.88 -4.69 11.04
CA PRO A 189 -14.07 -3.29 10.69
C PRO A 189 -15.35 -3.05 9.86
N LEU A 190 -15.83 -4.05 9.10
CA LEU A 190 -17.04 -3.94 8.28
C LEU A 190 -18.32 -3.79 9.09
N PHE A 191 -18.29 -4.08 10.39
CA PHE A 191 -19.43 -4.01 11.31
C PHE A 191 -19.43 -2.72 12.12
N THR A 192 -18.78 -1.65 11.67
CA THR A 192 -18.80 -0.34 12.32
C THR A 192 -19.86 0.55 11.69
N GLU A 193 -20.39 1.52 12.48
CA GLU A 193 -21.37 2.50 12.01
C GLU A 193 -20.91 3.31 10.79
N ASN A 194 -19.61 3.52 10.65
CA ASN A 194 -19.04 4.25 9.51
C ASN A 194 -19.32 3.61 8.14
N TRP A 195 -19.60 2.30 8.12
CA TRP A 195 -19.97 1.58 6.91
C TRP A 195 -21.49 1.48 6.76
N GLY A 196 -22.22 1.37 7.85
CA GLY A 196 -23.65 1.09 7.84
C GLY A 196 -24.47 2.12 7.07
N SER A 197 -24.26 3.41 7.30
CA SER A 197 -24.95 4.48 6.57
C SER A 197 -24.62 4.46 5.06
N TRP A 198 -23.36 4.32 4.69
CA TRP A 198 -22.98 4.23 3.28
C TRP A 198 -23.58 3.01 2.58
N ARG A 199 -23.56 1.86 3.22
CA ARG A 199 -24.17 0.63 2.68
C ARG A 199 -25.67 0.79 2.46
N ASN A 200 -26.37 1.41 3.41
CA ASN A 200 -27.81 1.58 3.35
C ASN A 200 -28.23 2.70 2.37
N ASP A 201 -27.59 3.86 2.47
CA ASP A 201 -28.04 5.08 1.80
C ASP A 201 -27.57 5.12 0.32
N ASP A 202 -26.34 4.66 0.06
CA ASP A 202 -25.74 4.74 -1.29
C ASP A 202 -25.79 3.39 -2.04
N LEU A 203 -25.65 2.26 -1.35
CA LEU A 203 -25.61 0.94 -2.00
C LEU A 203 -26.92 0.14 -1.88
N HIS A 204 -27.90 0.62 -1.13
CA HIS A 204 -29.15 -0.08 -0.85
C HIS A 204 -28.98 -1.49 -0.26
N LEU A 205 -27.87 -1.69 0.45
CA LEU A 205 -27.55 -2.90 1.20
C LEU A 205 -27.98 -2.75 2.67
N SER A 206 -28.06 -3.87 3.38
CA SER A 206 -28.21 -3.83 4.83
C SER A 206 -27.05 -3.06 5.47
N PRO A 207 -27.32 -2.21 6.49
CA PRO A 207 -26.28 -1.53 7.24
C PRO A 207 -25.25 -2.49 7.87
N CYS A 208 -25.70 -3.71 8.20
CA CYS A 208 -24.86 -4.75 8.76
C CYS A 208 -24.68 -5.88 7.73
N PRO A 209 -23.44 -6.30 7.39
CA PRO A 209 -23.21 -7.41 6.47
C PRO A 209 -23.92 -8.70 6.89
N PHE A 210 -24.32 -9.55 5.92
CA PHE A 210 -24.99 -10.84 6.13
C PHE A 210 -26.39 -10.76 6.72
N THR A 211 -27.03 -9.60 6.66
CA THR A 211 -28.40 -9.40 7.11
C THR A 211 -29.30 -8.95 5.97
N ASP A 212 -30.55 -9.24 6.06
CA ASP A 212 -31.57 -8.80 5.09
C ASP A 212 -31.76 -7.27 5.23
N PRO A 213 -31.76 -6.50 4.13
CA PRO A 213 -31.83 -5.04 4.18
C PRO A 213 -33.18 -4.50 4.71
N VAL A 214 -34.25 -5.30 4.66
CA VAL A 214 -35.59 -4.89 5.09
C VAL A 214 -35.85 -5.26 6.56
N THR A 215 -35.47 -6.49 6.93
CA THR A 215 -35.77 -7.05 8.26
C THR A 215 -34.62 -6.91 9.26
N GLY A 216 -33.38 -6.70 8.79
CA GLY A 216 -32.18 -6.72 9.61
C GLY A 216 -31.82 -8.10 10.20
N ILE A 217 -32.56 -9.14 9.82
CA ILE A 217 -32.34 -10.51 10.30
C ILE A 217 -31.24 -11.18 9.46
N PRO A 218 -30.39 -12.05 10.04
CA PRO A 218 -29.38 -12.77 9.28
C PRO A 218 -29.98 -13.61 8.14
N THR A 219 -29.35 -13.56 6.97
CA THR A 219 -29.75 -14.30 5.76
C THR A 219 -29.26 -15.76 5.82
N TRP A 220 -29.92 -16.61 6.60
CA TRP A 220 -29.50 -17.99 6.86
C TRP A 220 -29.39 -18.88 5.61
N TYR A 221 -30.22 -18.61 4.61
CA TYR A 221 -30.30 -19.38 3.35
C TYR A 221 -29.24 -18.93 2.32
N ASP A 222 -28.79 -17.69 2.37
CA ASP A 222 -27.83 -17.14 1.44
C ASP A 222 -26.50 -16.79 2.14
N ARG A 223 -25.94 -17.81 2.76
CA ARG A 223 -24.68 -17.67 3.47
C ARG A 223 -23.49 -17.71 2.49
N PRO A 224 -22.71 -16.63 2.36
CA PRO A 224 -21.61 -16.56 1.43
C PRO A 224 -20.47 -17.54 1.80
N GLN A 225 -19.65 -17.87 0.82
CA GLN A 225 -18.43 -18.63 1.04
C GLN A 225 -17.44 -17.78 1.86
N SER A 226 -16.70 -18.40 2.78
CA SER A 226 -15.57 -17.75 3.44
C SER A 226 -14.60 -17.23 2.37
N PRO A 227 -14.22 -15.94 2.40
CA PRO A 227 -13.36 -15.37 1.38
C PRO A 227 -11.96 -15.97 1.41
N LEU A 228 -11.32 -16.03 0.25
CA LEU A 228 -9.90 -16.33 0.18
C LEU A 228 -9.14 -15.12 0.71
N VAL A 229 -8.26 -15.35 1.69
CA VAL A 229 -7.31 -14.37 2.20
C VAL A 229 -5.91 -14.80 1.81
N MET A 230 -5.23 -13.98 1.05
CA MET A 230 -3.85 -14.21 0.62
C MET A 230 -2.91 -13.28 1.40
N TYR A 231 -1.88 -13.84 2.00
CA TYR A 231 -0.83 -13.08 2.65
C TYR A 231 0.47 -13.12 1.85
N GLY A 232 1.02 -11.94 1.56
CA GLY A 232 2.25 -11.75 0.80
C GLY A 232 3.49 -11.73 1.70
N PHE A 233 3.68 -12.75 2.52
CA PHE A 233 4.90 -12.97 3.32
C PHE A 233 5.29 -14.45 3.29
N SER A 234 6.50 -14.78 3.77
CA SER A 234 6.99 -16.15 3.85
C SER A 234 6.67 -16.79 5.19
N LYS A 235 6.35 -18.08 5.18
CA LYS A 235 6.13 -18.88 6.40
C LYS A 235 7.38 -19.00 7.27
N GLU A 236 8.55 -18.87 6.66
CA GLU A 236 9.85 -18.87 7.36
C GLU A 236 10.05 -17.61 8.20
N VAL A 237 9.37 -16.51 7.82
CA VAL A 237 9.46 -15.22 8.56
C VAL A 237 8.35 -15.09 9.58
N VAL A 238 7.15 -15.59 9.25
CA VAL A 238 5.99 -15.48 10.14
C VAL A 238 5.27 -16.82 10.20
N GLU A 239 5.17 -17.35 11.41
CA GLU A 239 4.38 -18.56 11.66
C GLU A 239 2.88 -18.32 11.44
N CYS A 240 2.22 -19.28 10.79
CA CYS A 240 0.79 -19.23 10.56
C CYS A 240 0.06 -19.90 11.71
N PRO A 241 -0.68 -19.15 12.55
CA PRO A 241 -1.40 -19.76 13.67
C PRO A 241 -2.49 -20.72 13.22
N ALA A 242 -2.69 -21.81 13.95
CA ALA A 242 -3.71 -22.80 13.65
C ALA A 242 -5.15 -22.29 13.82
N TYR A 243 -5.35 -21.15 14.51
CA TYR A 243 -6.67 -20.55 14.70
C TYR A 243 -7.14 -19.71 13.50
N TRP A 244 -6.26 -19.46 12.51
CA TRP A 244 -6.67 -18.72 11.33
C TRP A 244 -7.77 -19.45 10.55
N PRO A 245 -8.63 -18.70 9.82
CA PRO A 245 -9.64 -19.30 8.95
C PRO A 245 -9.02 -20.26 7.94
N SER A 246 -9.75 -21.31 7.58
CA SER A 246 -9.25 -22.39 6.70
C SER A 246 -8.87 -21.91 5.29
N ARG A 247 -9.37 -20.77 4.84
CA ARG A 247 -9.11 -20.19 3.52
C ARG A 247 -7.99 -19.13 3.50
N VAL A 248 -7.24 -18.98 4.58
CA VAL A 248 -6.03 -18.16 4.59
C VAL A 248 -4.89 -18.88 3.87
N ARG A 249 -4.22 -18.21 2.97
CA ARG A 249 -3.05 -18.69 2.21
C ARG A 249 -1.89 -17.75 2.37
N VAL A 250 -0.74 -18.31 2.71
CA VAL A 250 0.55 -17.59 2.73
C VAL A 250 1.27 -17.91 1.44
N CYS A 251 1.55 -16.87 0.65
CA CYS A 251 1.90 -16.98 -0.76
C CYS A 251 3.36 -16.53 -1.06
N GLY A 252 4.17 -16.26 -0.03
CA GLY A 252 5.48 -15.64 -0.22
C GLY A 252 5.35 -14.14 -0.51
N PHE A 253 6.50 -13.46 -0.66
CA PHE A 253 6.53 -12.02 -0.87
C PHE A 253 6.15 -11.63 -2.30
N TRP A 254 5.44 -10.52 -2.43
CA TRP A 254 5.03 -9.94 -3.71
C TRP A 254 5.85 -8.68 -3.97
N PHE A 255 6.79 -8.76 -4.88
CA PHE A 255 7.64 -7.64 -5.24
C PHE A 255 7.31 -7.13 -6.63
N LEU A 256 7.34 -5.80 -6.80
CA LEU A 256 7.38 -5.24 -8.14
C LEU A 256 8.62 -5.75 -8.87
N PRO A 257 8.53 -6.00 -10.19
CA PRO A 257 9.68 -6.19 -11.02
C PRO A 257 10.72 -5.10 -10.76
N ILE A 258 11.99 -5.47 -10.72
CA ILE A 258 13.06 -4.52 -10.35
C ILE A 258 13.12 -3.36 -11.35
N GLU A 259 12.81 -3.62 -12.60
CA GLU A 259 12.74 -2.63 -13.67
C GLU A 259 11.70 -1.54 -13.45
N TRP A 260 10.61 -1.82 -12.69
CA TRP A 260 9.59 -0.84 -12.35
C TRP A 260 9.98 0.07 -11.19
N GLN A 261 11.04 -0.26 -10.48
CA GLN A 261 11.51 0.48 -9.32
C GLN A 261 12.49 1.59 -9.69
N PHE A 262 12.95 1.64 -10.95
CA PHE A 262 13.81 2.71 -11.43
C PHE A 262 13.01 3.87 -12.00
N SER A 263 13.32 5.08 -11.57
CA SER A 263 12.73 6.31 -12.12
C SER A 263 13.30 6.70 -13.51
N CYS A 264 14.41 6.08 -13.93
CA CYS A 264 15.11 6.38 -15.16
C CYS A 264 15.15 5.15 -16.08
N THR A 265 14.50 5.20 -17.25
CA THR A 265 14.46 4.11 -18.22
C THR A 265 15.85 3.69 -18.69
N LYS A 266 16.73 4.67 -18.97
CA LYS A 266 18.10 4.40 -19.41
C LYS A 266 18.92 3.63 -18.36
N CYS A 267 18.83 4.04 -17.10
CA CYS A 267 19.53 3.37 -16.01
C CYS A 267 18.91 2.02 -15.66
N ARG A 268 17.61 1.86 -15.88
CA ARG A 268 16.90 0.60 -15.70
C ARG A 268 17.54 -0.51 -16.53
N GLU A 269 17.71 -0.27 -17.81
CA GLU A 269 18.33 -1.24 -18.73
C GLU A 269 19.76 -1.56 -18.32
N THR A 270 20.56 -0.55 -18.03
CA THR A 270 21.97 -0.69 -17.65
C THR A 270 22.14 -1.49 -16.36
N LEU A 271 21.39 -1.17 -15.29
CA LEU A 271 21.53 -1.82 -13.97
C LEU A 271 20.96 -3.24 -13.93
N LEU A 272 20.00 -3.58 -14.79
CA LEU A 272 19.49 -4.95 -14.92
C LEU A 272 20.51 -5.91 -15.52
N TYR A 273 21.27 -5.46 -16.48
CA TYR A 273 22.31 -6.26 -17.10
C TYR A 273 23.48 -6.56 -16.15
N ASP A 274 23.84 -5.67 -15.19
CA ASP A 274 24.92 -5.91 -14.20
C ASP A 274 24.64 -7.13 -13.30
N SER A 275 23.38 -7.43 -13.03
CA SER A 275 22.97 -8.62 -12.30
C SER A 275 23.23 -9.94 -13.05
N SER A 276 23.52 -9.90 -14.35
CA SER A 276 23.81 -11.07 -15.21
C SER A 276 25.30 -11.31 -15.46
N GLY A 277 26.21 -10.54 -14.84
CA GLY A 277 27.64 -10.81 -14.83
C GLY A 277 28.41 -10.37 -16.10
N HIS A 278 27.86 -9.49 -16.89
CA HIS A 278 28.53 -8.92 -18.04
C HIS A 278 29.22 -7.59 -17.69
N GLN A 279 30.45 -7.40 -18.16
CA GLN A 279 31.30 -6.23 -17.91
C GLN A 279 30.70 -4.98 -18.56
N TYR A 280 30.45 -3.91 -17.81
CA TYR A 280 29.74 -2.70 -18.22
C TYR A 280 30.64 -1.61 -18.79
N GLU A 281 30.15 -0.95 -19.82
CA GLU A 281 30.58 0.40 -20.19
C GLU A 281 29.94 1.40 -19.20
N LYS A 282 30.78 2.03 -18.37
CA LYS A 282 30.40 3.02 -17.33
C LYS A 282 29.62 4.24 -17.86
N ASP A 283 29.58 4.39 -19.19
CA ASP A 283 29.07 5.61 -19.84
C ASP A 283 27.54 5.68 -20.01
N ASN A 284 26.80 4.66 -19.54
CA ASN A 284 25.38 4.54 -19.80
C ASN A 284 24.45 4.92 -18.65
N LEU A 285 24.96 5.15 -17.44
CA LEU A 285 24.15 5.64 -16.32
C LEU A 285 23.92 7.17 -16.44
N CYS A 286 22.77 7.62 -15.92
CA CYS A 286 22.57 9.06 -15.74
C CYS A 286 23.46 9.58 -14.59
N PRO A 287 23.82 10.86 -14.57
CA PRO A 287 24.78 11.41 -13.59
C PRO A 287 24.43 11.03 -12.13
N ARG A 288 23.17 11.12 -11.74
CA ARG A 288 22.71 10.81 -10.38
C ARG A 288 22.91 9.35 -9.95
N HIS A 289 22.63 8.39 -10.87
CA HIS A 289 22.85 6.98 -10.56
C HIS A 289 24.33 6.60 -10.63
N LEU A 290 25.10 7.31 -11.43
CA LEU A 290 26.56 7.17 -11.45
C LEU A 290 27.20 7.67 -10.15
N GLU A 291 26.73 8.82 -9.61
CA GLU A 291 27.16 9.33 -8.31
C GLU A 291 26.79 8.35 -7.19
N LEU A 292 25.56 7.85 -7.17
CA LEU A 292 25.11 6.84 -6.21
C LEU A 292 25.95 5.56 -6.33
N GLN A 293 26.19 5.06 -7.55
CA GLN A 293 27.04 3.88 -7.79
C GLN A 293 28.46 4.07 -7.28
N ASN A 294 29.02 5.25 -7.42
CA ASN A 294 30.33 5.56 -6.87
C ASN A 294 30.31 5.64 -5.36
N PHE A 295 29.25 6.21 -4.78
CA PHE A 295 29.11 6.36 -3.34
C PHE A 295 28.95 5.00 -2.62
N VAL A 296 28.21 4.06 -3.19
CA VAL A 296 27.99 2.73 -2.58
C VAL A 296 29.25 1.85 -2.52
N LYS A 297 30.30 2.18 -3.31
CA LYS A 297 31.61 1.46 -3.22
C LYS A 297 32.25 1.56 -1.84
N ASP A 298 31.92 2.62 -1.09
CA ASP A 298 32.40 2.83 0.28
C ASP A 298 31.52 2.13 1.34
N THR A 299 30.64 1.25 0.93
CA THR A 299 29.71 0.47 1.80
C THR A 299 29.03 1.35 2.86
N PRO A 300 28.20 2.33 2.45
CA PRO A 300 27.56 3.27 3.37
C PRO A 300 26.48 2.60 4.21
N ILE A 301 26.02 3.33 5.24
CA ILE A 301 24.82 2.97 6.01
C ILE A 301 23.62 3.65 5.35
N PHE A 302 22.61 2.88 4.97
CA PHE A 302 21.36 3.40 4.42
C PHE A 302 20.39 3.79 5.53
N ILE A 303 19.73 4.96 5.38
CA ILE A 303 18.68 5.46 6.27
C ILE A 303 17.44 5.76 5.43
N GLY A 304 16.33 5.05 5.70
CA GLY A 304 15.05 5.22 5.01
C GLY A 304 13.88 5.40 5.99
N LEU A 305 13.56 6.64 6.33
CA LEU A 305 12.51 6.99 7.30
C LEU A 305 11.34 7.77 6.68
N SER A 306 11.33 7.94 5.35
CA SER A 306 10.33 8.76 4.65
C SER A 306 8.88 8.38 4.93
N ALA A 307 8.58 7.10 5.01
CA ALA A 307 7.21 6.64 5.28
C ALA A 307 6.70 7.09 6.67
N ILE A 308 7.54 7.00 7.71
CA ILE A 308 7.14 7.50 9.03
C ILE A 308 7.12 9.03 9.10
N GLY A 309 7.93 9.71 8.31
CA GLY A 309 7.84 11.15 8.12
C GLY A 309 6.47 11.55 7.59
N SER A 310 6.05 10.95 6.47
CA SER A 310 4.74 11.20 5.86
C SER A 310 3.56 10.86 6.77
N MET A 311 3.72 9.92 7.70
CA MET A 311 2.72 9.58 8.73
C MET A 311 2.76 10.52 9.96
N GLY A 312 3.63 11.55 9.98
CA GLY A 312 3.74 12.51 11.07
C GLY A 312 4.54 12.05 12.29
N PHE A 313 5.26 10.93 12.21
CA PHE A 313 6.09 10.45 13.32
C PHE A 313 7.47 11.11 13.39
N LEU A 314 7.98 11.66 12.30
CA LEU A 314 9.18 12.49 12.29
C LEU A 314 8.77 13.97 12.48
N LYS A 315 8.63 14.39 13.73
CA LYS A 315 8.11 15.72 14.08
C LYS A 315 9.11 16.86 13.85
N ASP A 316 10.38 16.59 13.96
CA ASP A 316 11.44 17.58 13.84
C ASP A 316 12.56 17.08 12.92
N PRO A 317 12.45 17.35 11.61
CA PRO A 317 13.50 17.02 10.64
C PRO A 317 14.84 17.73 10.89
N HIS A 318 14.85 18.95 11.45
CA HIS A 318 16.08 19.68 11.79
C HIS A 318 16.86 18.96 12.89
N SER A 319 16.21 18.60 13.99
CA SER A 319 16.85 17.83 15.07
C SER A 319 17.35 16.48 14.57
N PHE A 320 16.61 15.81 13.67
CA PHE A 320 17.06 14.55 13.08
C PHE A 320 18.36 14.72 12.28
N ILE A 321 18.45 15.74 11.42
CA ILE A 321 19.70 16.03 10.68
C ILE A 321 20.82 16.44 11.63
N GLY A 322 20.52 17.20 12.69
CA GLY A 322 21.48 17.55 13.74
C GLY A 322 22.10 16.31 14.42
N VAL A 323 21.29 15.28 14.68
CA VAL A 323 21.80 13.99 15.21
C VAL A 323 22.72 13.32 14.19
N LEU A 324 22.36 13.27 12.90
CA LEU A 324 23.25 12.72 11.87
C LEU A 324 24.56 13.49 11.75
N GLN A 325 24.52 14.82 11.85
CA GLN A 325 25.72 15.65 11.86
C GLN A 325 26.63 15.32 13.06
N ALA A 326 26.07 15.15 14.24
CA ALA A 326 26.83 14.76 15.43
C ALA A 326 27.47 13.38 15.27
N VAL A 327 26.76 12.39 14.71
CA VAL A 327 27.34 11.07 14.40
C VAL A 327 28.46 11.18 13.37
N LEU A 328 28.26 11.96 12.32
CA LEU A 328 29.27 12.20 11.28
C LEU A 328 30.53 12.87 11.84
N SER A 329 30.39 13.77 12.83
CA SER A 329 31.56 14.45 13.45
C SER A 329 32.39 13.53 14.34
N THR A 330 31.79 12.45 14.86
CA THR A 330 32.43 11.50 15.81
C THR A 330 32.85 10.18 15.19
N THR A 331 32.41 9.90 13.94
CA THR A 331 32.69 8.63 13.25
C THR A 331 33.21 8.88 11.83
N ASN A 332 33.72 7.82 11.20
CA ASN A 332 34.13 7.84 9.79
C ASN A 332 33.09 7.22 8.85
N TYR A 333 31.87 6.92 9.33
CA TYR A 333 30.82 6.33 8.50
C TYR A 333 30.33 7.27 7.40
N LYS A 334 29.89 6.68 6.32
CA LYS A 334 29.16 7.34 5.22
C LYS A 334 27.70 6.91 5.27
N PHE A 335 26.80 7.82 4.97
CA PHE A 335 25.36 7.56 5.02
C PHE A 335 24.69 7.90 3.69
N ILE A 336 23.71 7.09 3.31
CA ILE A 336 22.71 7.42 2.31
C ILE A 336 21.42 7.75 3.04
N LEU A 337 20.94 8.97 2.92
CA LEU A 337 19.64 9.38 3.45
C LEU A 337 18.61 9.41 2.31
N PHE A 338 17.62 8.55 2.43
CA PHE A 338 16.52 8.46 1.48
C PHE A 338 15.30 9.20 2.03
N THR A 339 14.92 10.31 1.39
CA THR A 339 13.75 11.10 1.83
C THR A 339 12.44 10.62 1.27
N GLY A 340 12.47 9.95 0.10
CA GLY A 340 11.32 9.25 -0.50
C GLY A 340 10.08 10.12 -0.73
N GLY A 341 10.25 11.42 -0.96
CA GLY A 341 9.16 12.38 -1.16
C GLY A 341 8.56 12.92 0.16
N TYR A 342 9.26 12.76 1.29
CA TYR A 342 8.90 13.47 2.52
C TYR A 342 9.46 14.89 2.48
N GLU A 343 8.65 15.81 1.95
CA GLU A 343 9.01 17.21 1.65
C GLU A 343 9.62 17.95 2.85
N PRO A 344 9.12 17.86 4.11
CA PRO A 344 9.73 18.57 5.22
C PRO A 344 11.20 18.19 5.47
N LEU A 345 11.57 16.92 5.33
CA LEU A 345 12.96 16.48 5.48
C LEU A 345 13.81 16.91 4.28
N GLU A 346 13.25 16.84 3.08
CA GLU A 346 13.90 17.29 1.85
C GLU A 346 14.20 18.80 1.90
N SER A 347 13.24 19.60 2.33
CA SER A 347 13.38 21.06 2.49
C SER A 347 14.51 21.40 3.47
N VAL A 348 14.57 20.74 4.63
CA VAL A 348 15.65 20.92 5.60
C VAL A 348 17.02 20.58 5.02
N VAL A 349 17.11 19.44 4.33
CA VAL A 349 18.37 19.02 3.69
C VAL A 349 18.82 20.03 2.63
N ARG A 350 17.91 20.55 1.82
CA ARG A 350 18.20 21.57 0.80
C ARG A 350 18.61 22.92 1.43
N THR A 351 17.96 23.32 2.53
CA THR A 351 18.33 24.54 3.27
C THR A 351 19.76 24.44 3.81
N ILE A 352 20.10 23.33 4.48
CA ILE A 352 21.46 23.11 4.98
C ILE A 352 22.49 23.11 3.85
N ALA A 353 22.14 22.51 2.71
CA ALA A 353 23.01 22.52 1.55
C ALA A 353 23.27 23.97 1.02
N THR A 354 22.22 24.79 0.99
CA THR A 354 22.33 26.20 0.55
C THR A 354 23.20 27.01 1.47
N GLU A 355 23.11 26.77 2.78
CA GLU A 355 23.91 27.47 3.80
C GLU A 355 25.39 27.02 3.78
N ALA A 356 25.66 25.78 3.44
CA ALA A 356 26.99 25.19 3.49
C ALA A 356 27.84 25.42 2.22
N THR A 357 27.24 25.74 1.09
CA THR A 357 27.94 25.80 -0.20
C THR A 357 27.96 27.20 -0.79
N LEU A 358 29.18 27.71 -1.01
CA LEU A 358 29.45 28.84 -1.89
C LEU A 358 29.47 28.46 -3.39
N ASP A 359 29.40 27.15 -3.72
CA ASP A 359 29.42 26.61 -5.10
C ASP A 359 28.17 25.78 -5.40
N GLN A 360 27.26 26.37 -6.19
CA GLN A 360 25.97 25.74 -6.61
C GLN A 360 26.11 24.67 -7.70
N ASN A 361 27.31 24.35 -8.18
CA ASN A 361 27.50 23.50 -9.38
C ASN A 361 27.43 21.99 -9.20
N SER A 362 27.20 21.47 -7.95
CA SER A 362 27.15 20.03 -7.67
C SER A 362 25.76 19.48 -7.33
N TRP A 363 24.69 20.25 -7.55
CA TRP A 363 23.34 19.87 -7.15
C TRP A 363 22.53 19.35 -8.33
N SER A 364 21.97 18.16 -8.20
CA SER A 364 20.89 17.71 -9.07
C SER A 364 19.53 17.88 -8.34
N GLU A 365 18.45 17.95 -9.10
CA GLU A 365 17.09 17.98 -8.52
C GLU A 365 16.81 16.74 -7.64
N ASP A 366 17.46 15.61 -7.90
CA ASP A 366 17.17 14.31 -7.31
C ASP A 366 18.15 13.85 -6.23
N CYS A 367 19.32 14.49 -6.10
CA CYS A 367 20.32 14.13 -5.08
C CYS A 367 21.25 15.29 -4.74
N LEU A 368 21.80 15.23 -3.54
CA LEU A 368 22.83 16.16 -3.09
C LEU A 368 23.74 15.51 -2.05
N SER A 369 24.94 16.06 -1.88
CA SER A 369 25.93 15.55 -0.93
C SER A 369 26.25 16.62 0.11
N LEU A 370 26.27 16.23 1.38
CA LEU A 370 26.55 17.07 2.54
C LEU A 370 27.76 16.56 3.33
N TYR A 371 28.29 17.42 4.21
CA TYR A 371 29.33 17.09 5.18
C TYR A 371 30.58 16.44 4.53
N ASN A 372 31.15 17.17 3.54
CA ASN A 372 32.32 16.73 2.77
C ASN A 372 32.12 15.36 2.08
N GLY A 373 30.94 15.15 1.49
CA GLY A 373 30.66 13.93 0.74
C GLY A 373 30.41 12.71 1.62
N ARG A 374 30.09 12.86 2.91
CA ARG A 374 29.80 11.73 3.80
C ARG A 374 28.33 11.45 4.03
N LEU A 375 27.45 12.39 3.71
CA LEU A 375 26.00 12.19 3.68
C LEU A 375 25.48 12.41 2.26
N PHE A 376 25.06 11.35 1.61
CA PHE A 376 24.43 11.38 0.29
C PHE A 376 22.92 11.35 0.45
N CYS A 377 22.24 12.44 0.12
CA CYS A 377 20.79 12.55 0.19
C CYS A 377 20.19 12.25 -1.18
N PHE A 378 19.22 11.32 -1.22
CA PHE A 378 18.58 10.89 -2.45
C PHE A 378 17.05 11.05 -2.35
N PHE A 379 16.44 11.73 -3.33
CA PHE A 379 15.04 12.16 -3.30
C PHE A 379 14.15 11.31 -4.22
N SER A 380 14.74 10.61 -5.17
CA SER A 380 14.04 9.78 -6.15
C SER A 380 13.93 8.31 -5.72
N SER A 381 13.20 7.49 -6.49
CA SER A 381 13.05 6.06 -6.22
C SER A 381 14.35 5.29 -6.44
N ILE A 382 14.69 4.41 -5.51
CA ILE A 382 15.83 3.51 -5.57
C ILE A 382 15.35 2.08 -5.39
N PRO A 383 15.81 1.13 -6.23
CA PRO A 383 15.55 -0.29 -6.00
C PRO A 383 16.36 -0.80 -4.82
N TYR A 384 15.70 -1.15 -3.74
CA TYR A 384 16.36 -1.66 -2.53
C TYR A 384 17.15 -2.95 -2.77
N GLY A 385 16.69 -3.80 -3.69
CA GLY A 385 17.39 -5.03 -4.04
C GLY A 385 18.76 -4.81 -4.67
N TRP A 386 18.95 -3.68 -5.36
CA TRP A 386 20.25 -3.27 -5.86
C TRP A 386 21.07 -2.53 -4.80
N LEU A 387 20.42 -1.69 -3.98
CA LEU A 387 21.11 -0.82 -3.03
C LEU A 387 21.60 -1.57 -1.78
N PHE A 388 20.75 -2.36 -1.14
CA PHE A 388 21.03 -2.92 0.18
C PHE A 388 22.23 -3.90 0.22
N PRO A 389 22.47 -4.74 -0.81
CA PRO A 389 23.70 -5.57 -0.85
C PRO A 389 25.00 -4.76 -0.83
N ASN A 390 24.95 -3.48 -1.22
CA ASN A 390 26.10 -2.58 -1.24
C ASN A 390 26.19 -1.68 0.03
N CYS A 391 25.34 -1.89 1.02
CA CYS A 391 25.34 -1.14 2.26
C CYS A 391 25.92 -1.98 3.42
N ALA A 392 26.67 -1.34 4.32
CA ALA A 392 27.15 -1.98 5.54
C ALA A 392 26.02 -2.27 6.54
N ALA A 393 25.00 -1.40 6.55
CA ALA A 393 23.81 -1.54 7.38
C ALA A 393 22.64 -0.77 6.78
N VAL A 394 21.42 -1.15 7.19
CA VAL A 394 20.17 -0.51 6.78
C VAL A 394 19.40 -0.09 8.02
N ILE A 395 19.09 1.20 8.15
CA ILE A 395 18.25 1.77 9.19
C ILE A 395 16.89 2.11 8.58
N HIS A 396 15.85 1.48 9.08
CA HIS A 396 14.49 1.68 8.61
C HIS A 396 13.47 1.52 9.74
N HIS A 397 12.25 1.98 9.50
CA HIS A 397 11.16 1.97 10.49
C HIS A 397 10.39 0.63 10.58
N GLY A 398 10.88 -0.45 9.98
CA GLY A 398 10.15 -1.72 9.88
C GLY A 398 9.16 -1.79 8.73
N GLY A 399 9.14 -0.78 7.83
CA GLY A 399 8.32 -0.81 6.62
C GLY A 399 8.69 -2.00 5.73
N ARG A 400 7.69 -2.65 5.18
CA ARG A 400 7.80 -3.90 4.45
C ARG A 400 8.85 -3.93 3.35
N GLN A 401 8.94 -2.88 2.54
CA GLN A 401 9.88 -2.84 1.41
C GLN A 401 11.35 -2.91 1.85
N ALA A 402 11.66 -2.47 3.07
CA ALA A 402 12.99 -2.48 3.63
C ALA A 402 13.28 -3.76 4.44
N HIS A 403 12.26 -4.45 4.93
CA HIS A 403 12.43 -5.56 5.88
C HIS A 403 12.65 -6.93 5.21
N HIS A 404 12.36 -7.05 3.92
CA HIS A 404 12.31 -8.35 3.22
C HIS A 404 13.38 -8.51 2.12
N ARG A 405 14.53 -7.80 2.25
CA ARG A 405 15.62 -7.93 1.28
C ARG A 405 16.97 -8.16 1.94
#